data_8f7cbd91e484c42397ab6e2764964696
#
_entry.id   8f7cbd91e484c42397ab6e2764964696
#
_cell.length_a   1.000
_cell.length_b   1.000
_cell.length_c   1.000
_cell.angle_alpha   90.00
_cell.angle_beta   90.00
_cell.angle_gamma   90.00
#
_symmetry.space_group_name_H-M   'P 1'
#
loop_
_entity.id
_entity.type
_entity.pdbx_description
1 polymer ?
#
loop_
_entity_poly.entity_id
_entity_poly.type
_entity_poly.pdbx_seq_one_letter_code
_entity_poly.pdbx_strand_id
1 'polypeptide(L)'
;MARPKRLRRGIYLLPTMFTTGNLCCGFFSLIESAREHYEMAAILIIVAGVLDGLDGRIARLTGTTSEFGVEFDSLADIASFGIAPAFLAYEWALSPFQQVGWLVAFLFVACTATRLARFNIQHGTSDKRFFAGLPSPAAAGMVATVAFAFPDPPAQLGWSVLIGVMVAATALLMVSRIRYRSFKGFDLRSRRSYVSVVAIVLVLAVVLAHPRSLMALAGAYLLWSPIVWLAGWLMRGRGMRAGEPASPVNEEAAHGTSAR
;
A
#
# COMPACT_ATOMS: atom_id res chain seq x y z
N MET A 1 41.66 23.22 -4.63
CA MET A 1 41.94 21.93 -3.94
C MET A 1 40.61 21.27 -3.53
N ALA A 2 40.22 20.23 -4.21
CA ALA A 2 38.98 19.49 -3.93
C ALA A 2 39.16 18.56 -2.71
N ARG A 3 38.33 18.70 -1.69
CA ARG A 3 38.30 17.84 -0.51
C ARG A 3 37.92 16.39 -0.89
N PRO A 4 38.56 15.38 -0.30
CA PRO A 4 38.42 13.99 -0.73
C PRO A 4 37.05 13.42 -0.43
N LYS A 5 36.46 12.72 -1.41
CA LYS A 5 35.15 12.05 -1.42
C LYS A 5 35.00 10.86 -0.44
N ARG A 6 35.91 10.64 0.51
CA ARG A 6 35.92 9.43 1.37
C ARG A 6 34.85 9.39 2.46
N LEU A 7 34.33 10.53 2.90
CA LEU A 7 33.30 10.59 3.97
C LEU A 7 31.87 10.22 3.49
N ARG A 8 31.63 10.11 2.19
CA ARG A 8 30.29 9.82 1.65
C ARG A 8 29.93 8.33 1.56
N ARG A 9 30.89 7.41 1.57
CA ARG A 9 30.59 5.95 1.42
C ARG A 9 29.81 5.37 2.61
N GLY A 10 30.05 5.82 3.85
CA GLY A 10 29.33 5.31 5.01
C GLY A 10 27.87 5.75 5.10
N ILE A 11 27.51 6.89 4.50
CA ILE A 11 26.16 7.45 4.56
C ILE A 11 25.19 6.67 3.63
N TYR A 12 25.68 6.07 2.53
CA TYR A 12 24.88 5.21 1.64
C TYR A 12 24.52 3.85 2.25
N LEU A 13 25.28 3.39 3.26
CA LEU A 13 25.02 2.11 3.95
C LEU A 13 23.79 2.16 4.84
N LEU A 14 23.46 3.31 5.44
CA LEU A 14 22.34 3.43 6.37
C LEU A 14 20.99 3.03 5.77
N PRO A 15 20.53 3.61 4.63
CA PRO A 15 19.27 3.19 4.02
C PRO A 15 19.27 1.69 3.68
N THR A 16 20.36 1.20 3.07
CA THR A 16 20.49 -0.21 2.68
C THR A 16 20.39 -1.17 3.87
N MET A 17 20.82 -0.77 5.07
CA MET A 17 20.65 -1.58 6.28
C MET A 17 19.19 -1.72 6.69
N PHE A 18 18.39 -0.65 6.56
CA PHE A 18 16.95 -0.71 6.86
C PHE A 18 16.21 -1.56 5.84
N THR A 19 16.52 -1.43 4.54
CA THR A 19 15.98 -2.28 3.48
C THR A 19 16.35 -3.75 3.68
N THR A 20 17.61 -4.03 4.10
CA THR A 20 18.04 -5.38 4.47
C THR A 20 17.28 -5.88 5.69
N GLY A 21 17.04 -5.04 6.69
CA GLY A 21 16.21 -5.34 7.85
C GLY A 21 14.77 -5.66 7.47
N ASN A 22 14.17 -4.89 6.55
CA ASN A 22 12.85 -5.15 5.97
C ASN A 22 12.82 -6.55 5.33
N LEU A 23 13.76 -6.85 4.43
CA LEU A 23 13.90 -8.17 3.79
C LEU A 23 14.08 -9.31 4.82
N CYS A 24 14.89 -9.07 5.84
CA CYS A 24 15.12 -10.02 6.93
C CYS A 24 13.83 -10.34 7.69
N CYS A 25 13.05 -9.32 8.05
CA CYS A 25 11.75 -9.51 8.69
C CYS A 25 10.79 -10.29 7.80
N GLY A 26 10.72 -9.98 6.49
CA GLY A 26 9.91 -10.73 5.52
C GLY A 26 10.31 -12.20 5.46
N PHE A 27 11.61 -12.49 5.40
CA PHE A 27 12.13 -13.86 5.37
C PHE A 27 11.82 -14.63 6.65
N PHE A 28 12.04 -14.01 7.82
CA PHE A 28 11.71 -14.67 9.09
C PHE A 28 10.20 -14.85 9.27
N SER A 29 9.36 -13.97 8.73
CA SER A 29 7.92 -14.17 8.71
C SER A 29 7.52 -15.44 7.96
N LEU A 30 8.19 -15.80 6.86
CA LEU A 30 7.96 -17.08 6.16
C LEU A 30 8.30 -18.27 7.05
N ILE A 31 9.43 -18.20 7.76
CA ILE A 31 9.86 -19.29 8.67
C ILE A 31 8.85 -19.46 9.82
N GLU A 32 8.42 -18.36 10.43
CA GLU A 32 7.46 -18.41 11.54
C GLU A 32 6.07 -18.87 11.07
N SER A 33 5.64 -18.48 9.87
CA SER A 33 4.40 -18.98 9.25
C SER A 33 4.45 -20.50 9.02
N ALA A 34 5.59 -21.02 8.53
CA ALA A 34 5.79 -22.45 8.33
C ALA A 34 5.88 -23.24 9.66
N ARG A 35 6.17 -22.57 10.77
CA ARG A 35 6.17 -23.13 12.13
C ARG A 35 4.82 -22.98 12.85
N GLU A 36 3.81 -22.48 12.17
CA GLU A 36 2.48 -22.18 12.72
C GLU A 36 2.47 -21.09 13.79
N HIS A 37 3.55 -20.29 13.90
CA HIS A 37 3.64 -19.13 14.79
C HIS A 37 3.09 -17.87 14.09
N TYR A 38 1.81 -17.88 13.77
CA TYR A 38 1.16 -16.85 12.95
C TYR A 38 1.17 -15.46 13.56
N GLU A 39 1.11 -15.36 14.89
CA GLU A 39 1.22 -14.10 15.61
C GLU A 39 2.59 -13.45 15.37
N MET A 40 3.67 -14.22 15.53
CA MET A 40 5.04 -13.73 15.32
C MET A 40 5.29 -13.38 13.85
N ALA A 41 4.79 -14.20 12.93
CA ALA A 41 4.87 -13.94 11.50
C ALA A 41 4.19 -12.61 11.12
N ALA A 42 3.02 -12.33 11.68
CA ALA A 42 2.28 -11.10 11.50
C ALA A 42 3.04 -9.88 12.07
N ILE A 43 3.60 -9.99 13.27
CA ILE A 43 4.43 -8.93 13.89
C ILE A 43 5.63 -8.61 12.99
N LEU A 44 6.30 -9.61 12.44
CA LEU A 44 7.45 -9.41 11.55
C LEU A 44 7.08 -8.64 10.28
N ILE A 45 5.90 -8.91 9.67
CA ILE A 45 5.41 -8.12 8.52
C ILE A 45 5.14 -6.66 8.92
N ILE A 46 4.55 -6.43 10.09
CA ILE A 46 4.28 -5.08 10.60
C ILE A 46 5.60 -4.33 10.84
N VAL A 47 6.59 -4.99 11.45
CA VAL A 47 7.93 -4.42 11.68
C VAL A 47 8.62 -4.12 10.34
N ALA A 48 8.52 -5.02 9.34
CA ALA A 48 9.01 -4.78 7.99
C ALA A 48 8.44 -3.49 7.39
N GLY A 49 7.13 -3.25 7.55
CA GLY A 49 6.48 -2.02 7.08
C GLY A 49 6.97 -0.74 7.77
N VAL A 50 7.37 -0.83 9.03
CA VAL A 50 7.99 0.29 9.75
C VAL A 50 9.40 0.55 9.24
N LEU A 51 10.21 -0.49 9.03
CA LEU A 51 11.57 -0.38 8.51
C LEU A 51 11.57 0.22 7.11
N ASP A 52 10.67 -0.21 6.20
CA ASP A 52 10.43 0.37 4.89
C ASP A 52 10.07 1.86 4.95
N GLY A 53 9.15 2.22 5.85
CA GLY A 53 8.79 3.62 6.06
C GLY A 53 9.95 4.48 6.57
N LEU A 54 10.89 3.91 7.33
CA LEU A 54 12.07 4.60 7.87
C LEU A 54 13.17 4.75 6.82
N ASP A 55 13.49 3.71 6.05
CA ASP A 55 14.57 3.77 5.05
C ASP A 55 14.29 4.80 3.95
N GLY A 56 13.09 4.83 3.41
CA GLY A 56 12.67 5.82 2.44
C GLY A 56 12.69 7.26 2.97
N ARG A 57 12.52 7.47 4.29
CA ARG A 57 12.65 8.78 4.93
C ARG A 57 14.10 9.16 5.14
N ILE A 58 14.91 8.24 5.66
CA ILE A 58 16.34 8.44 5.92
C ILE A 58 17.06 8.73 4.62
N ALA A 59 16.82 7.96 3.55
CA ALA A 59 17.40 8.19 2.22
C ALA A 59 17.10 9.61 1.69
N ARG A 60 15.88 10.10 1.86
CA ARG A 60 15.50 11.46 1.47
C ARG A 60 16.14 12.54 2.33
N LEU A 61 16.26 12.34 3.65
CA LEU A 61 16.86 13.30 4.58
C LEU A 61 18.37 13.41 4.37
N THR A 62 19.03 12.29 4.07
CA THR A 62 20.48 12.23 3.87
C THR A 62 20.91 12.54 2.44
N GLY A 63 19.96 12.62 1.49
CA GLY A 63 20.25 12.82 0.07
C GLY A 63 21.05 11.66 -0.55
N THR A 64 20.91 10.45 -0.01
CA THR A 64 21.66 9.24 -0.40
C THR A 64 20.84 8.29 -1.26
N THR A 65 19.87 8.80 -1.99
CA THR A 65 19.13 7.98 -2.97
C THR A 65 20.05 7.51 -4.07
N SER A 66 20.07 6.19 -4.36
CA SER A 66 20.80 5.58 -5.45
C SER A 66 19.86 4.69 -6.29
N GLU A 67 20.17 4.50 -7.58
CA GLU A 67 19.39 3.59 -8.43
C GLU A 67 19.39 2.17 -7.86
N PHE A 68 20.56 1.68 -7.41
CA PHE A 68 20.65 0.39 -6.73
C PHE A 68 19.74 0.29 -5.51
N GLY A 69 19.68 1.35 -4.68
CA GLY A 69 18.82 1.38 -3.49
C GLY A 69 17.34 1.26 -3.83
N VAL A 70 16.88 1.92 -4.90
CA VAL A 70 15.48 1.87 -5.37
C VAL A 70 15.11 0.47 -5.87
N GLU A 71 16.01 -0.17 -6.64
CA GLU A 71 15.76 -1.53 -7.12
C GLU A 71 15.81 -2.56 -6.00
N PHE A 72 16.77 -2.43 -5.08
CA PHE A 72 16.90 -3.32 -3.92
C PHE A 72 15.71 -3.21 -2.98
N ASP A 73 15.19 -2.00 -2.76
CA ASP A 73 13.98 -1.72 -2.00
C ASP A 73 12.76 -2.42 -2.62
N SER A 74 12.61 -2.33 -3.94
CA SER A 74 11.53 -3.01 -4.66
C SER A 74 11.59 -4.55 -4.53
N LEU A 75 12.80 -5.12 -4.52
CA LEU A 75 12.98 -6.56 -4.30
C LEU A 75 12.65 -6.96 -2.86
N ALA A 76 13.08 -6.17 -1.88
CA ALA A 76 12.75 -6.37 -0.48
C ALA A 76 11.23 -6.27 -0.25
N ASP A 77 10.57 -5.30 -0.88
CA ASP A 77 9.13 -5.10 -0.81
C ASP A 77 8.33 -6.28 -1.35
N ILE A 78 8.76 -6.89 -2.46
CA ILE A 78 8.10 -8.11 -2.97
C ILE A 78 8.18 -9.24 -1.95
N ALA A 79 9.34 -9.43 -1.31
CA ALA A 79 9.50 -10.47 -0.30
C ALA A 79 8.64 -10.20 0.94
N SER A 80 8.68 -8.98 1.49
CA SER A 80 8.08 -8.64 2.78
C SER A 80 6.60 -8.29 2.68
N PHE A 81 6.14 -7.70 1.57
CA PHE A 81 4.75 -7.26 1.38
C PHE A 81 4.00 -8.00 0.27
N GLY A 82 4.67 -8.90 -0.44
CA GLY A 82 4.06 -9.80 -1.41
C GLY A 82 4.06 -11.24 -0.90
N ILE A 83 5.25 -11.84 -0.81
CA ILE A 83 5.40 -13.26 -0.54
C ILE A 83 5.06 -13.59 0.92
N ALA A 84 5.61 -12.86 1.89
CA ALA A 84 5.40 -13.16 3.31
C ALA A 84 3.93 -13.12 3.74
N PRO A 85 3.14 -12.06 3.44
CA PRO A 85 1.72 -12.03 3.82
C PRO A 85 0.87 -13.02 3.02
N ALA A 86 1.24 -13.34 1.76
CA ALA A 86 0.54 -14.35 0.97
C ALA A 86 0.74 -15.74 1.56
N PHE A 87 1.96 -16.06 1.96
CA PHE A 87 2.31 -17.33 2.58
C PHE A 87 1.68 -17.45 3.98
N LEU A 88 1.75 -16.40 4.79
CA LEU A 88 1.04 -16.33 6.07
C LEU A 88 -0.46 -16.60 5.90
N ALA A 89 -1.13 -15.93 4.95
CA ALA A 89 -2.54 -16.14 4.71
C ALA A 89 -2.86 -17.57 4.27
N TYR A 90 -1.97 -18.16 3.46
CA TYR A 90 -2.13 -19.55 3.02
C TYR A 90 -2.05 -20.53 4.18
N GLU A 91 -0.95 -20.50 4.95
CA GLU A 91 -0.73 -21.44 6.06
C GLU A 91 -1.78 -21.26 7.16
N TRP A 92 -2.07 -20.00 7.51
CA TRP A 92 -2.99 -19.69 8.60
C TRP A 92 -4.46 -19.98 8.29
N ALA A 93 -4.95 -19.69 7.07
CA ALA A 93 -6.39 -19.70 6.82
C ALA A 93 -6.82 -20.36 5.50
N LEU A 94 -5.94 -20.46 4.48
CA LEU A 94 -6.35 -20.90 3.14
C LEU A 94 -5.91 -22.32 2.81
N SER A 95 -5.07 -22.95 3.62
CA SER A 95 -4.61 -24.32 3.44
C SER A 95 -5.75 -25.36 3.28
N PRO A 96 -6.93 -25.22 3.92
CA PRO A 96 -8.03 -26.17 3.70
C PRO A 96 -8.58 -26.19 2.26
N PHE A 97 -8.38 -25.10 1.50
CA PHE A 97 -8.83 -25.00 0.10
C PHE A 97 -7.83 -25.55 -0.91
N GLN A 98 -6.68 -26.08 -0.45
CA GLN A 98 -5.66 -26.68 -1.30
C GLN A 98 -5.32 -25.80 -2.53
N GLN A 99 -5.65 -26.25 -3.75
CA GLN A 99 -5.32 -25.57 -5.00
C GLN A 99 -5.90 -24.14 -5.10
N VAL A 100 -7.11 -23.93 -4.61
CA VAL A 100 -7.72 -22.60 -4.62
C VAL A 100 -7.03 -21.66 -3.62
N GLY A 101 -6.62 -22.20 -2.47
CA GLY A 101 -5.92 -21.43 -1.44
C GLY A 101 -4.60 -20.85 -1.94
N TRP A 102 -3.71 -21.68 -2.51
CA TRP A 102 -2.45 -21.16 -3.02
C TRP A 102 -2.61 -20.33 -4.30
N LEU A 103 -3.69 -20.52 -5.10
CA LEU A 103 -3.99 -19.65 -6.22
C LEU A 103 -4.34 -18.22 -5.74
N VAL A 104 -5.12 -18.09 -4.66
CA VAL A 104 -5.42 -16.79 -4.03
C VAL A 104 -4.15 -16.14 -3.46
N ALA A 105 -3.30 -16.92 -2.79
CA ALA A 105 -2.02 -16.46 -2.28
C ALA A 105 -1.10 -15.99 -3.43
N PHE A 106 -1.00 -16.77 -4.51
CA PHE A 106 -0.24 -16.38 -5.69
C PHE A 106 -0.78 -15.12 -6.37
N LEU A 107 -2.11 -14.96 -6.45
CA LEU A 107 -2.74 -13.75 -6.96
C LEU A 107 -2.27 -12.51 -6.19
N PHE A 108 -2.17 -12.61 -4.86
CA PHE A 108 -1.68 -11.53 -4.02
C PHE A 108 -0.23 -11.16 -4.36
N VAL A 109 0.66 -12.14 -4.51
CA VAL A 109 2.05 -11.94 -4.92
C VAL A 109 2.14 -11.28 -6.30
N ALA A 110 1.40 -11.81 -7.29
CA ALA A 110 1.39 -11.31 -8.66
C ALA A 110 0.90 -9.87 -8.74
N CYS A 111 -0.17 -9.53 -8.00
CA CYS A 111 -0.69 -8.16 -7.91
C CYS A 111 0.31 -7.21 -7.25
N THR A 112 1.01 -7.66 -6.19
CA THR A 112 2.07 -6.87 -5.53
C THR A 112 3.22 -6.59 -6.50
N ALA A 113 3.72 -7.61 -7.19
CA ALA A 113 4.80 -7.47 -8.17
C ALA A 113 4.41 -6.54 -9.33
N THR A 114 3.21 -6.71 -9.90
CA THR A 114 2.69 -5.86 -10.98
C THR A 114 2.56 -4.40 -10.53
N ARG A 115 2.09 -4.18 -9.30
CA ARG A 115 1.99 -2.84 -8.72
C ARG A 115 3.36 -2.18 -8.57
N LEU A 116 4.35 -2.88 -8.02
CA LEU A 116 5.71 -2.36 -7.84
C LEU A 116 6.38 -2.05 -9.17
N ALA A 117 6.27 -2.95 -10.15
CA ALA A 117 6.78 -2.71 -11.49
C ALA A 117 6.15 -1.47 -12.14
N ARG A 118 4.82 -1.31 -12.02
CA ARG A 118 4.11 -0.12 -12.52
C ARG A 118 4.56 1.16 -11.82
N PHE A 119 4.79 1.10 -10.50
CA PHE A 119 5.25 2.23 -9.72
C PHE A 119 6.66 2.68 -10.15
N ASN A 120 7.59 1.75 -10.38
CA ASN A 120 8.96 2.06 -10.82
C ASN A 120 8.99 2.74 -12.19
N ILE A 121 8.15 2.30 -13.14
CA ILE A 121 8.06 2.92 -14.47
C ILE A 121 7.51 4.34 -14.39
N GLN A 122 6.57 4.61 -13.48
CA GLN A 122 5.89 5.91 -13.38
C GLN A 122 6.69 6.99 -12.64
N HIS A 123 7.84 6.68 -12.05
CA HIS A 123 8.64 7.64 -11.26
C HIS A 123 9.14 8.88 -12.04
N GLY A 124 9.04 8.89 -13.38
CA GLY A 124 9.50 10.00 -14.24
C GLY A 124 8.42 11.01 -14.68
N THR A 125 7.12 10.72 -14.62
CA THR A 125 6.10 11.45 -15.40
C THR A 125 4.78 11.78 -14.70
N SER A 126 4.51 11.36 -13.47
CA SER A 126 3.19 11.49 -12.84
C SER A 126 3.10 12.51 -11.71
N ASP A 127 1.91 13.12 -11.61
CA ASP A 127 1.50 14.02 -10.54
C ASP A 127 1.61 13.31 -9.16
N LYS A 128 2.53 13.79 -8.32
CA LYS A 128 2.97 13.16 -7.05
C LYS A 128 1.89 13.07 -5.96
N ARG A 129 0.67 13.56 -6.22
CA ARG A 129 -0.40 13.68 -5.22
C ARG A 129 -1.26 12.43 -5.05
N PHE A 130 -1.32 11.55 -6.05
CA PHE A 130 -2.21 10.39 -6.01
C PHE A 130 -1.47 9.13 -6.51
N PHE A 131 -1.61 8.04 -5.75
CA PHE A 131 -1.22 6.72 -6.19
C PHE A 131 -2.41 6.01 -6.83
N ALA A 132 -2.18 5.35 -7.96
CA ALA A 132 -3.16 4.43 -8.52
C ALA A 132 -3.03 3.07 -7.81
N GLY A 133 -4.11 2.62 -7.16
CA GLY A 133 -4.17 1.37 -6.42
C GLY A 133 -3.74 1.47 -4.95
N LEU A 134 -4.07 0.40 -4.19
CA LEU A 134 -3.72 0.25 -2.78
C LEU A 134 -2.20 0.09 -2.61
N PRO A 135 -1.53 0.77 -1.65
CA PRO A 135 -0.12 0.53 -1.34
C PRO A 135 0.15 -0.90 -0.87
N SER A 136 1.25 -1.55 -1.33
CA SER A 136 1.60 -2.92 -0.93
C SER A 136 1.81 -3.08 0.58
N PRO A 137 2.46 -2.15 1.32
CA PRO A 137 2.54 -2.25 2.77
C PRO A 137 1.17 -2.19 3.46
N ALA A 138 0.21 -1.45 2.89
CA ALA A 138 -1.14 -1.39 3.46
C ALA A 138 -1.93 -2.69 3.23
N ALA A 139 -1.79 -3.32 2.05
CA ALA A 139 -2.40 -4.62 1.77
C ALA A 139 -1.79 -5.73 2.63
N ALA A 140 -0.46 -5.77 2.75
CA ALA A 140 0.25 -6.67 3.64
C ALA A 140 -0.13 -6.45 5.11
N GLY A 141 -0.21 -5.19 5.53
CA GLY A 141 -0.66 -4.79 6.86
C GLY A 141 -2.07 -5.27 7.18
N MET A 142 -3.00 -5.27 6.22
CA MET A 142 -4.35 -5.81 6.44
C MET A 142 -4.31 -7.31 6.74
N VAL A 143 -3.59 -8.10 5.96
CA VAL A 143 -3.42 -9.54 6.21
C VAL A 143 -2.76 -9.79 7.56
N ALA A 144 -1.64 -9.12 7.83
CA ALA A 144 -0.90 -9.26 9.06
C ALA A 144 -1.72 -8.85 10.29
N THR A 145 -2.50 -7.76 10.23
CA THR A 145 -3.30 -7.32 11.39
C THR A 145 -4.45 -8.25 11.72
N VAL A 146 -5.05 -8.90 10.72
CA VAL A 146 -6.10 -9.90 10.97
C VAL A 146 -5.49 -11.15 11.57
N ALA A 147 -4.37 -11.67 11.04
CA ALA A 147 -3.67 -12.82 11.60
C ALA A 147 -3.14 -12.54 13.02
N PHE A 148 -2.66 -11.31 13.30
CA PHE A 148 -2.24 -10.89 14.63
C PHE A 148 -3.39 -10.81 15.62
N ALA A 149 -4.57 -10.32 15.18
CA ALA A 149 -5.76 -10.22 16.05
C ALA A 149 -6.40 -11.58 16.36
N PHE A 150 -6.23 -12.55 15.48
CA PHE A 150 -6.79 -13.90 15.55
C PHE A 150 -5.74 -14.92 15.12
N PRO A 151 -4.72 -15.21 15.96
CA PRO A 151 -3.60 -16.04 15.56
C PRO A 151 -3.98 -17.52 15.36
N ASP A 152 -5.06 -17.97 15.98
CA ASP A 152 -5.54 -19.34 15.81
C ASP A 152 -6.14 -19.53 14.41
N PRO A 153 -5.83 -20.65 13.71
CA PRO A 153 -6.45 -20.97 12.42
C PRO A 153 -7.97 -21.02 12.54
N PRO A 154 -8.70 -20.50 11.54
CA PRO A 154 -10.16 -20.49 11.58
C PRO A 154 -10.75 -21.89 11.69
N ALA A 155 -11.47 -22.18 12.77
CA ALA A 155 -12.12 -23.48 12.99
C ALA A 155 -13.28 -23.75 12.02
N GLN A 156 -13.92 -22.71 11.48
CA GLN A 156 -15.04 -22.80 10.55
C GLN A 156 -14.61 -22.41 9.14
N LEU A 157 -14.96 -23.22 8.17
CA LEU A 157 -14.66 -22.99 6.75
C LEU A 157 -15.18 -21.63 6.24
N GLY A 158 -16.29 -21.14 6.80
CA GLY A 158 -16.86 -19.83 6.45
C GLY A 158 -15.92 -18.64 6.74
N TRP A 159 -15.17 -18.68 7.85
CA TRP A 159 -14.16 -17.66 8.15
C TRP A 159 -12.97 -17.74 7.20
N SER A 160 -12.53 -18.94 6.83
CA SER A 160 -11.48 -19.15 5.83
C SER A 160 -11.88 -18.58 4.46
N VAL A 161 -13.15 -18.78 4.05
CA VAL A 161 -13.70 -18.17 2.82
C VAL A 161 -13.68 -16.65 2.92
N LEU A 162 -14.12 -16.07 4.04
CA LEU A 162 -14.12 -14.62 4.23
C LEU A 162 -12.71 -14.03 4.15
N ILE A 163 -11.73 -14.69 4.77
CA ILE A 163 -10.32 -14.31 4.71
C ILE A 163 -9.81 -14.41 3.26
N GLY A 164 -10.12 -15.48 2.55
CA GLY A 164 -9.75 -15.66 1.14
C GLY A 164 -10.31 -14.56 0.25
N VAL A 165 -11.57 -14.19 0.44
CA VAL A 165 -12.20 -13.05 -0.27
C VAL A 165 -11.51 -11.73 0.10
N MET A 166 -11.17 -11.51 1.36
CA MET A 166 -10.43 -10.33 1.80
C MET A 166 -9.04 -10.26 1.14
N VAL A 167 -8.28 -11.36 1.11
CA VAL A 167 -6.95 -11.42 0.48
C VAL A 167 -7.07 -11.16 -1.03
N ALA A 168 -8.02 -11.80 -1.73
CA ALA A 168 -8.26 -11.56 -3.15
C ALA A 168 -8.69 -10.11 -3.43
N ALA A 169 -9.58 -9.55 -2.63
CA ALA A 169 -10.03 -8.18 -2.77
C ALA A 169 -8.89 -7.17 -2.58
N THR A 170 -8.04 -7.36 -1.56
CA THR A 170 -6.86 -6.50 -1.35
C THR A 170 -5.86 -6.62 -2.48
N ALA A 171 -5.64 -7.83 -3.02
CA ALA A 171 -4.81 -8.06 -4.20
C ALA A 171 -5.33 -7.28 -5.43
N LEU A 172 -6.62 -7.39 -5.74
CA LEU A 172 -7.24 -6.67 -6.85
C LEU A 172 -7.24 -5.15 -6.65
N LEU A 173 -7.41 -4.68 -5.41
CA LEU A 173 -7.33 -3.26 -5.08
C LEU A 173 -5.93 -2.69 -5.34
N MET A 174 -4.84 -3.46 -5.16
CA MET A 174 -3.47 -3.02 -5.48
C MET A 174 -3.29 -2.69 -6.96
N VAL A 175 -3.90 -3.45 -7.86
CA VAL A 175 -3.80 -3.24 -9.33
C VAL A 175 -4.88 -2.30 -9.85
N SER A 176 -5.90 -1.99 -9.06
CA SER A 176 -7.02 -1.13 -9.44
C SER A 176 -6.55 0.29 -9.80
N ARG A 177 -7.40 1.01 -10.57
CA ARG A 177 -7.16 2.44 -10.89
C ARG A 177 -7.74 3.40 -9.85
N ILE A 178 -8.19 2.88 -8.71
CA ILE A 178 -8.74 3.68 -7.62
C ILE A 178 -7.62 4.55 -7.04
N ARG A 179 -7.86 5.86 -6.96
CA ARG A 179 -6.86 6.81 -6.45
C ARG A 179 -6.88 6.81 -4.93
N TYR A 180 -5.82 6.30 -4.32
CA TYR A 180 -5.61 6.39 -2.88
C TYR A 180 -4.87 7.68 -2.53
N ARG A 181 -5.32 8.36 -1.47
CA ARG A 181 -4.70 9.59 -0.98
C ARG A 181 -3.32 9.26 -0.41
N SER A 182 -2.29 9.86 -0.97
CA SER A 182 -0.92 9.70 -0.48
C SER A 182 -0.73 10.49 0.82
N PHE A 183 -0.26 9.83 1.88
CA PHE A 183 0.19 10.50 3.11
C PHE A 183 1.56 11.19 2.95
N LYS A 184 2.18 11.14 1.76
CA LYS A 184 3.49 11.79 1.48
C LYS A 184 3.44 13.33 1.46
N GLY A 185 2.26 13.95 1.50
CA GLY A 185 2.08 15.41 1.49
C GLY A 185 2.35 16.13 2.81
N PHE A 186 2.70 15.42 3.88
CA PHE A 186 3.20 16.05 5.10
C PHE A 186 4.65 16.48 4.87
N ASP A 187 4.81 17.77 4.55
CA ASP A 187 6.10 18.42 4.32
C ASP A 187 6.92 18.44 5.61
N LEU A 188 7.77 17.41 5.78
CA LEU A 188 8.59 17.18 6.97
C LEU A 188 9.91 17.96 6.95
N ARG A 189 10.01 19.00 6.11
CA ARG A 189 11.20 19.86 6.02
C ARG A 189 11.35 20.80 7.24
N SER A 190 10.41 20.78 8.17
CA SER A 190 10.48 21.55 9.40
C SER A 190 11.04 20.72 10.56
N ARG A 191 11.58 21.40 11.57
CA ARG A 191 12.17 20.90 12.84
C ARG A 191 11.32 19.83 13.62
N ARG A 192 10.13 19.49 13.11
CA ARG A 192 9.18 18.49 13.65
C ARG A 192 9.43 17.04 13.18
N SER A 193 10.50 16.77 12.43
CA SER A 193 10.76 15.42 11.87
C SER A 193 10.94 14.36 12.97
N TYR A 194 11.63 14.69 14.08
CA TYR A 194 11.78 13.78 15.23
C TYR A 194 10.43 13.45 15.90
N VAL A 195 9.56 14.46 16.03
CA VAL A 195 8.22 14.27 16.61
C VAL A 195 7.40 13.29 15.77
N SER A 196 7.53 13.33 14.45
CA SER A 196 6.83 12.40 13.55
C SER A 196 7.35 10.96 13.68
N VAL A 197 8.67 10.78 13.85
CA VAL A 197 9.25 9.44 14.09
C VAL A 197 8.80 8.91 15.44
N VAL A 198 8.88 9.72 16.49
CA VAL A 198 8.40 9.35 17.83
C VAL A 198 6.91 9.05 17.81
N ALA A 199 6.09 9.87 17.13
CA ALA A 199 4.66 9.63 16.99
C ALA A 199 4.36 8.30 16.27
N ILE A 200 5.11 7.95 15.22
CA ILE A 200 4.95 6.67 14.51
C ILE A 200 5.31 5.50 15.42
N VAL A 201 6.43 5.59 16.14
CA VAL A 201 6.85 4.55 17.08
C VAL A 201 5.84 4.41 18.22
N LEU A 202 5.30 5.50 18.72
CA LEU A 202 4.31 5.49 19.80
C LEU A 202 2.96 4.95 19.32
N VAL A 203 2.51 5.33 18.13
CA VAL A 203 1.32 4.75 17.50
C VAL A 203 1.53 3.26 17.27
N LEU A 204 2.70 2.85 16.79
CA LEU A 204 3.02 1.43 16.60
C LEU A 204 2.99 0.67 17.94
N ALA A 205 3.56 1.22 18.99
CA ALA A 205 3.55 0.60 20.32
C ALA A 205 2.12 0.43 20.87
N VAL A 206 1.27 1.47 20.74
CA VAL A 206 -0.15 1.43 21.15
C VAL A 206 -0.92 0.41 20.31
N VAL A 207 -0.60 0.34 19.03
CA VAL A 207 -1.23 -0.54 18.05
C VAL A 207 -0.86 -2.00 18.30
N LEU A 208 0.41 -2.30 18.61
CA LEU A 208 0.86 -3.64 18.99
C LEU A 208 0.27 -4.08 20.33
N ALA A 209 0.01 -3.14 21.24
CA ALA A 209 -0.67 -3.44 22.51
C ALA A 209 -2.16 -3.77 22.32
N HIS A 210 -2.78 -3.34 21.22
CA HIS A 210 -4.22 -3.52 20.98
C HIS A 210 -4.48 -4.02 19.54
N PRO A 211 -4.30 -5.31 19.24
CA PRO A 211 -4.38 -5.87 17.88
C PRO A 211 -5.72 -5.62 17.18
N ARG A 212 -6.82 -5.63 17.91
CA ARG A 212 -8.16 -5.36 17.35
C ARG A 212 -8.33 -3.92 16.87
N SER A 213 -7.68 -2.95 17.52
CA SER A 213 -7.70 -1.54 17.08
C SER A 213 -6.89 -1.34 15.79
N LEU A 214 -5.81 -2.08 15.63
CA LEU A 214 -5.02 -2.09 14.40
C LEU A 214 -5.81 -2.61 13.21
N MET A 215 -6.52 -3.73 13.41
CA MET A 215 -7.39 -4.31 12.39
C MET A 215 -8.49 -3.33 11.98
N ALA A 216 -9.13 -2.64 12.93
CA ALA A 216 -10.15 -1.64 12.66
C ALA A 216 -9.58 -0.45 11.86
N LEU A 217 -8.39 0.03 12.21
CA LEU A 217 -7.72 1.13 11.51
C LEU A 217 -7.31 0.74 10.08
N ALA A 218 -6.75 -0.46 9.90
CA ALA A 218 -6.37 -0.99 8.59
C ALA A 218 -7.61 -1.18 7.70
N GLY A 219 -8.69 -1.75 8.25
CA GLY A 219 -9.96 -1.91 7.56
C GLY A 219 -10.60 -0.58 7.17
N ALA A 220 -10.61 0.42 8.07
CA ALA A 220 -11.11 1.76 7.79
C ALA A 220 -10.32 2.43 6.64
N TYR A 221 -8.99 2.33 6.66
CA TYR A 221 -8.15 2.87 5.58
C TYR A 221 -8.43 2.18 4.23
N LEU A 222 -8.58 0.87 4.24
CA LEU A 222 -8.82 0.06 3.04
C LEU A 222 -10.18 0.38 2.42
N LEU A 223 -11.22 0.55 3.25
CA LEU A 223 -12.59 0.84 2.79
C LEU A 223 -12.81 2.31 2.43
N TRP A 224 -12.05 3.25 3.02
CA TRP A 224 -12.23 4.68 2.79
C TRP A 224 -12.18 5.07 1.31
N SER A 225 -11.17 4.60 0.60
CA SER A 225 -10.94 5.01 -0.78
C SER A 225 -11.96 4.44 -1.77
N PRO A 226 -12.33 3.15 -1.71
CA PRO A 226 -13.45 2.61 -2.51
C PRO A 226 -14.79 3.28 -2.20
N ILE A 227 -15.07 3.59 -0.93
CA ILE A 227 -16.33 4.25 -0.52
C ILE A 227 -16.38 5.67 -1.11
N VAL A 228 -15.32 6.45 -1.00
CA VAL A 228 -15.26 7.81 -1.58
C VAL A 228 -15.35 7.77 -3.09
N TRP A 229 -14.71 6.79 -3.75
CA TRP A 229 -14.80 6.60 -5.19
C TRP A 229 -16.24 6.25 -5.63
N LEU A 230 -16.88 5.31 -4.94
CA LEU A 230 -18.25 4.88 -5.21
C LEU A 230 -19.25 6.01 -4.96
N ALA A 231 -19.11 6.75 -3.87
CA ALA A 231 -19.92 7.93 -3.58
C ALA A 231 -19.78 9.00 -4.67
N GLY A 232 -18.57 9.27 -5.13
CA GLY A 232 -18.31 10.21 -6.23
C GLY A 232 -18.89 9.75 -7.56
N TRP A 233 -18.88 8.44 -7.83
CA TRP A 233 -19.50 7.86 -9.02
C TRP A 233 -21.03 7.98 -8.99
N LEU A 234 -21.65 7.65 -7.84
CA LEU A 234 -23.09 7.77 -7.63
C LEU A 234 -23.59 9.23 -7.73
N MET A 235 -22.82 10.19 -7.23
CA MET A 235 -23.16 11.61 -7.30
C MET A 235 -23.06 12.15 -8.72
N ARG A 236 -22.09 11.72 -9.54
CA ARG A 236 -21.98 12.10 -10.97
C ARG A 236 -23.10 11.51 -11.80
N GLY A 237 -23.56 10.29 -11.50
CA GLY A 237 -24.72 9.70 -12.19
C GLY A 237 -26.05 10.41 -11.93
N ARG A 238 -26.15 11.15 -10.79
CA ARG A 238 -27.33 11.97 -10.48
C ARG A 238 -27.29 13.36 -11.15
N GLY A 239 -26.09 13.93 -11.37
CA GLY A 239 -25.94 15.25 -11.98
C GLY A 239 -26.21 15.29 -13.49
N MET A 240 -26.09 14.17 -14.22
CA MET A 240 -26.37 14.10 -15.66
C MET A 240 -27.86 13.99 -16.03
N ARG A 241 -28.78 13.86 -15.07
CA ARG A 241 -30.24 13.86 -15.33
C ARG A 241 -30.91 15.20 -15.07
N ALA A 242 -30.17 16.24 -14.68
CA ALA A 242 -30.74 17.53 -14.31
C ALA A 242 -30.17 18.71 -15.11
N GLY A 243 -29.83 18.53 -16.37
CA GLY A 243 -29.26 19.63 -17.15
C GLY A 243 -29.18 19.35 -18.64
N GLU A 244 -30.32 19.23 -19.31
CA GLU A 244 -30.41 19.44 -20.72
C GLU A 244 -30.75 20.94 -20.93
N PRO A 245 -29.80 21.81 -21.32
CA PRO A 245 -30.16 23.16 -21.71
C PRO A 245 -30.87 23.10 -23.07
N ALA A 246 -32.09 23.61 -23.10
CA ALA A 246 -32.85 23.83 -24.31
C ALA A 246 -31.96 24.56 -25.33
N SER A 247 -31.86 24.01 -26.53
CA SER A 247 -31.22 24.62 -27.70
C SER A 247 -31.82 26.01 -27.96
N PRO A 248 -31.01 27.07 -28.15
CA PRO A 248 -31.52 28.33 -28.63
C PRO A 248 -32.03 28.15 -30.09
N VAL A 249 -33.29 28.41 -30.26
CA VAL A 249 -33.96 28.53 -31.58
C VAL A 249 -33.24 29.63 -32.35
N ASN A 250 -32.75 29.27 -33.54
CA ASN A 250 -32.19 30.20 -34.53
C ASN A 250 -33.24 31.25 -34.94
N GLU A 251 -33.12 32.45 -34.43
CA GLU A 251 -33.77 33.67 -34.92
C GLU A 251 -32.76 34.48 -35.72
N GLU A 252 -32.33 33.96 -36.88
CA GLU A 252 -31.56 34.73 -37.88
C GLU A 252 -31.96 34.34 -39.27
N ALA A 253 -33.25 34.62 -39.62
CA ALA A 253 -33.69 34.59 -40.99
C ALA A 253 -34.83 35.60 -41.23
N ALA A 254 -34.60 36.87 -40.89
CA ALA A 254 -35.50 37.93 -41.34
C ALA A 254 -34.82 39.31 -41.15
N HIS A 255 -33.81 39.62 -41.95
CA HIS A 255 -33.52 41.01 -42.33
C HIS A 255 -32.34 41.03 -43.29
N GLY A 256 -32.64 41.11 -44.56
CA GLY A 256 -31.57 41.24 -45.56
C GLY A 256 -32.11 41.34 -46.99
N THR A 257 -33.19 42.06 -47.19
CA THR A 257 -33.52 42.52 -48.55
C THR A 257 -33.84 44.01 -48.48
N SER A 258 -32.89 44.86 -48.80
CA SER A 258 -33.13 46.14 -49.51
C SER A 258 -31.83 46.93 -49.62
N ALA A 259 -31.58 47.41 -50.83
CA ALA A 259 -30.84 48.59 -51.23
C ALA A 259 -29.37 48.44 -51.67
N ARG A 260 -29.29 48.41 -52.99
CA ARG A 260 -28.30 49.05 -53.88
C ARG A 260 -26.89 48.48 -53.94
#